data_328089692ce0928436692d4026156937
#
_entry.id   328089692ce0928436692d4026156937
#
_cell.length_a   1.000
_cell.length_b   1.000
_cell.length_c   1.000
_cell.angle_alpha   90.00
_cell.angle_beta   90.00
_cell.angle_gamma   90.00
#
_symmetry.space_group_name_H-M   'P 1'
#
loop_
_entity.id
_entity.type
_entity.pdbx_description
1 polymer ?
#
loop_
_entity_poly.entity_id
_entity_poly.type
_entity_poly.pdbx_seq_one_letter_code
_entity_poly.pdbx_strand_id
1 'polypeptide(L)'
;MRALARAIDHLELPAVEKIAEESQEDPFEVLISTMLSAQTRDPVTAAASARLFRVARTPGTMARLPVTRIERLIYPVSFYRHKAVHVKKSCQILVDRHRGRVPGTMDGLLALPGVGRKTANLVLILSFKSLSNICVDTHVHRISNRLGWVRTRTPEQTEHALYQATDRRWWPYINRYLVTWGQNVCRPLHPRCGSCVIRPHCERVGVEKPGAPRR
;
A
#
# COMPACT_ATOMS: atom_id res chain seq x y z
N MET A 1 12.52 -1.80 -14.54
CA MET A 1 11.48 -0.80 -14.28
C MET A 1 10.75 -0.33 -15.53
N ARG A 2 11.39 0.15 -16.61
CA ARG A 2 10.68 0.61 -17.84
C ARG A 2 9.72 -0.42 -18.45
N ALA A 3 10.13 -1.70 -18.50
CA ALA A 3 9.26 -2.78 -19.01
C ALA A 3 8.02 -2.99 -18.12
N LEU A 4 8.16 -2.89 -16.79
CA LEU A 4 7.04 -2.95 -15.86
C LEU A 4 6.10 -1.75 -16.03
N ALA A 5 6.64 -0.52 -16.13
CA ALA A 5 5.84 0.67 -16.33
C ALA A 5 4.86 0.52 -17.50
N ARG A 6 5.37 0.10 -18.67
CA ARG A 6 4.52 -0.14 -19.86
C ARG A 6 3.53 -1.29 -19.68
N ALA A 7 3.94 -2.35 -18.96
CA ALA A 7 3.12 -3.54 -18.82
C ALA A 7 1.95 -3.39 -17.84
N ILE A 8 2.03 -2.45 -16.90
CA ILE A 8 0.94 -2.22 -15.95
C ILE A 8 -0.15 -1.29 -16.47
N ASP A 9 0.09 -0.55 -17.56
CA ASP A 9 -0.86 0.44 -18.10
C ASP A 9 -2.23 -0.17 -18.46
N HIS A 10 -2.27 -1.48 -18.70
CA HIS A 10 -3.50 -2.23 -19.03
C HIS A 10 -4.00 -3.09 -17.86
N LEU A 11 -3.39 -2.98 -16.69
CA LEU A 11 -3.74 -3.78 -15.52
C LEU A 11 -4.53 -2.95 -14.52
N GLU A 12 -5.37 -3.64 -13.75
CA GLU A 12 -6.12 -3.02 -12.68
C GLU A 12 -5.18 -2.54 -11.57
N LEU A 13 -5.27 -1.26 -11.21
CA LEU A 13 -4.48 -0.67 -10.14
C LEU A 13 -4.95 -1.14 -8.77
N PRO A 14 -4.05 -1.17 -7.76
CA PRO A 14 -4.43 -1.39 -6.37
C PRO A 14 -5.47 -0.40 -5.87
N ALA A 15 -6.34 -0.82 -4.96
CA ALA A 15 -7.48 -0.02 -4.49
C ALA A 15 -7.07 1.37 -3.95
N VAL A 16 -5.98 1.46 -3.21
CA VAL A 16 -5.51 2.75 -2.65
C VAL A 16 -5.01 3.69 -3.73
N GLU A 17 -4.38 3.17 -4.79
CA GLU A 17 -3.95 3.96 -5.95
C GLU A 17 -5.15 4.54 -6.70
N LYS A 18 -6.19 3.74 -6.93
CA LYS A 18 -7.46 4.23 -7.53
C LYS A 18 -8.12 5.31 -6.67
N ILE A 19 -8.21 5.09 -5.36
CA ILE A 19 -8.77 6.07 -4.43
C ILE A 19 -7.95 7.36 -4.46
N ALA A 20 -6.62 7.28 -4.53
CA ALA A 20 -5.76 8.46 -4.66
C ALA A 20 -6.05 9.23 -5.96
N GLU A 21 -6.18 8.55 -7.09
CA GLU A 21 -6.53 9.18 -8.37
C GLU A 21 -7.93 9.83 -8.33
N GLU A 22 -8.93 9.13 -7.80
CA GLU A 22 -10.32 9.60 -7.70
C GLU A 22 -10.48 10.78 -6.72
N SER A 23 -9.72 10.80 -5.64
CA SER A 23 -9.75 11.88 -4.62
C SER A 23 -8.81 13.05 -4.95
N GLN A 24 -8.19 13.06 -6.13
CA GLN A 24 -7.14 14.03 -6.48
C GLN A 24 -6.01 14.04 -5.44
N GLU A 25 -5.66 12.83 -4.95
CA GLU A 25 -4.57 12.58 -4.01
C GLU A 25 -4.77 13.20 -2.63
N ASP A 26 -6.02 13.41 -2.22
CA ASP A 26 -6.35 13.94 -0.90
C ASP A 26 -5.65 13.13 0.20
N PRO A 27 -4.79 13.76 1.03
CA PRO A 27 -3.99 13.07 2.01
C PRO A 27 -4.81 12.33 3.06
N PHE A 28 -6.01 12.81 3.38
CA PHE A 28 -6.86 12.18 4.37
C PHE A 28 -7.52 10.90 3.80
N GLU A 29 -8.05 10.97 2.59
CA GLU A 29 -8.65 9.81 1.95
C GLU A 29 -7.59 8.72 1.69
N VAL A 30 -6.40 9.10 1.24
CA VAL A 30 -5.27 8.18 1.05
C VAL A 30 -4.83 7.55 2.37
N LEU A 31 -4.69 8.34 3.45
CA LEU A 31 -4.30 7.83 4.77
C LEU A 31 -5.30 6.79 5.28
N ILE A 32 -6.59 7.15 5.33
CA ILE A 32 -7.62 6.26 5.87
C ILE A 32 -7.75 4.99 5.01
N SER A 33 -7.79 5.12 3.69
CA SER A 33 -7.87 3.97 2.79
C SER A 33 -6.67 3.03 2.95
N THR A 34 -5.47 3.58 3.13
CA THR A 34 -4.26 2.78 3.37
C THR A 34 -4.33 2.04 4.72
N MET A 35 -4.86 2.67 5.77
CA MET A 35 -5.11 2.00 7.05
C MET A 35 -6.11 0.84 6.89
N LEU A 36 -7.17 1.04 6.09
CA LEU A 36 -8.17 0.00 5.84
C LEU A 36 -7.60 -1.15 5.00
N SER A 37 -6.70 -0.88 4.05
CA SER A 37 -6.13 -1.85 3.12
C SER A 37 -5.21 -2.88 3.77
N ALA A 38 -4.63 -2.59 4.95
CA ALA A 38 -3.74 -3.52 5.63
C ALA A 38 -4.41 -4.88 5.86
N GLN A 39 -3.82 -5.95 5.29
CA GLN A 39 -4.33 -7.33 5.34
C GLN A 39 -5.78 -7.49 4.83
N THR A 40 -6.25 -6.60 3.98
CA THR A 40 -7.59 -6.61 3.40
C THR A 40 -7.50 -6.67 1.87
N ARG A 41 -8.38 -7.42 1.24
CA ARG A 41 -8.46 -7.50 -0.22
C ARG A 41 -8.96 -6.19 -0.81
N ASP A 42 -8.43 -5.81 -1.97
CA ASP A 42 -8.71 -4.54 -2.64
C ASP A 42 -10.20 -4.25 -2.87
N PRO A 43 -11.04 -5.19 -3.35
CA PRO A 43 -12.48 -4.90 -3.50
C PRO A 43 -13.17 -4.56 -2.17
N VAL A 44 -12.74 -5.19 -1.06
CA VAL A 44 -13.27 -4.90 0.28
C VAL A 44 -12.83 -3.53 0.75
N THR A 45 -11.55 -3.19 0.52
CA THR A 45 -11.00 -1.86 0.85
C THR A 45 -11.74 -0.77 0.10
N ALA A 46 -11.89 -0.89 -1.22
CA ALA A 46 -12.58 0.09 -2.06
C ALA A 46 -14.03 0.30 -1.59
N ALA A 47 -14.79 -0.77 -1.42
CA ALA A 47 -16.18 -0.69 -0.98
C ALA A 47 -16.34 -0.08 0.43
N ALA A 48 -15.44 -0.41 1.36
CA ALA A 48 -15.44 0.12 2.72
C ALA A 48 -15.07 1.62 2.74
N SER A 49 -14.04 2.02 2.01
CA SER A 49 -13.63 3.41 1.86
C SER A 49 -14.76 4.26 1.26
N ALA A 50 -15.39 3.80 0.18
CA ALA A 50 -16.50 4.49 -0.44
C ALA A 50 -17.69 4.70 0.52
N ARG A 51 -18.06 3.68 1.33
CA ARG A 51 -19.12 3.83 2.33
C ARG A 51 -18.74 4.82 3.43
N LEU A 52 -17.49 4.75 3.90
CA LEU A 52 -16.98 5.59 4.97
C LEU A 52 -16.92 7.06 4.55
N PHE A 53 -16.34 7.35 3.39
CA PHE A 53 -16.21 8.72 2.87
C PHE A 53 -17.53 9.35 2.43
N ARG A 54 -18.54 8.56 2.07
CA ARG A 54 -19.89 9.09 1.84
C ARG A 54 -20.48 9.72 3.10
N VAL A 55 -20.08 9.26 4.29
CA VAL A 55 -20.57 9.75 5.58
C VAL A 55 -19.65 10.80 6.20
N ALA A 56 -18.32 10.64 6.06
CA ALA A 56 -17.34 11.52 6.68
C ALA A 56 -16.07 11.63 5.83
N ARG A 57 -15.88 12.77 5.18
CA ARG A 57 -14.75 13.04 4.27
C ARG A 57 -13.64 13.90 4.86
N THR A 58 -13.74 14.30 6.12
CA THR A 58 -12.74 15.13 6.79
C THR A 58 -12.38 14.55 8.15
N PRO A 59 -11.16 14.81 8.66
CA PRO A 59 -10.80 14.42 10.02
C PRO A 59 -11.83 14.83 11.07
N GLY A 60 -12.35 16.06 10.98
CA GLY A 60 -13.33 16.58 11.91
C GLY A 60 -14.67 15.87 11.87
N THR A 61 -15.20 15.55 10.69
CA THR A 61 -16.44 14.77 10.56
C THR A 61 -16.25 13.33 11.01
N MET A 62 -15.10 12.71 10.68
CA MET A 62 -14.78 11.36 11.09
C MET A 62 -14.58 11.23 12.60
N ALA A 63 -13.89 12.19 13.23
CA ALA A 63 -13.67 12.22 14.68
C ALA A 63 -14.99 12.31 15.48
N ARG A 64 -16.05 12.87 14.92
CA ARG A 64 -17.37 12.94 15.58
C ARG A 64 -18.16 11.63 15.51
N LEU A 65 -17.85 10.72 14.58
CA LEU A 65 -18.55 9.44 14.48
C LEU A 65 -18.28 8.56 15.72
N PRO A 66 -19.30 7.88 16.27
CA PRO A 66 -19.06 6.81 17.23
C PRO A 66 -18.24 5.68 16.61
N VAL A 67 -17.37 5.02 17.39
CA VAL A 67 -16.56 3.88 16.92
C VAL A 67 -17.43 2.81 16.29
N THR A 68 -18.56 2.49 16.92
CA THR A 68 -19.52 1.49 16.42
C THR A 68 -20.11 1.85 15.05
N ARG A 69 -20.21 3.15 14.73
CA ARG A 69 -20.64 3.60 13.41
C ARG A 69 -19.54 3.39 12.38
N ILE A 70 -18.29 3.69 12.72
CA ILE A 70 -17.14 3.45 11.85
C ILE A 70 -17.04 1.93 11.59
N GLU A 71 -17.13 1.09 12.62
CA GLU A 71 -17.10 -0.37 12.49
C GLU A 71 -18.10 -0.88 11.44
N ARG A 72 -19.37 -0.44 11.52
CA ARG A 72 -20.41 -0.83 10.57
C ARG A 72 -20.09 -0.40 9.14
N LEU A 73 -19.54 0.80 8.97
CA LEU A 73 -19.20 1.35 7.66
C LEU A 73 -18.05 0.62 7.00
N ILE A 74 -17.05 0.19 7.79
CA ILE A 74 -15.86 -0.48 7.24
C ILE A 74 -15.94 -2.00 7.21
N TYR A 75 -16.97 -2.62 7.81
CA TYR A 75 -17.18 -4.07 7.71
C TYR A 75 -17.34 -4.49 6.23
N PRO A 76 -16.70 -5.60 5.75
CA PRO A 76 -15.93 -6.63 6.45
C PRO A 76 -14.40 -6.50 6.31
N VAL A 77 -13.85 -5.31 6.47
CA VAL A 77 -12.39 -5.08 6.48
C VAL A 77 -11.73 -5.95 7.55
N SER A 78 -10.59 -6.55 7.25
CA SER A 78 -9.85 -7.34 8.24
C SER A 78 -9.51 -6.50 9.47
N PHE A 79 -9.71 -7.06 10.65
CA PHE A 79 -9.51 -6.37 11.93
C PHE A 79 -10.32 -5.06 12.07
N TYR A 80 -11.49 -4.99 11.48
CA TYR A 80 -12.31 -3.76 11.38
C TYR A 80 -12.55 -3.07 12.73
N ARG A 81 -12.74 -3.82 13.84
CA ARG A 81 -12.93 -3.24 15.17
C ARG A 81 -11.72 -2.44 15.64
N HIS A 82 -10.52 -3.03 15.54
CA HIS A 82 -9.27 -2.33 15.88
C HIS A 82 -9.02 -1.14 14.96
N LYS A 83 -9.27 -1.31 13.66
CA LYS A 83 -9.11 -0.24 12.68
C LYS A 83 -10.07 0.91 12.93
N ALA A 84 -11.32 0.65 13.30
CA ALA A 84 -12.28 1.69 13.66
C ALA A 84 -11.81 2.56 14.84
N VAL A 85 -11.25 1.90 15.87
CA VAL A 85 -10.66 2.61 17.02
C VAL A 85 -9.46 3.46 16.57
N HIS A 86 -8.56 2.89 15.75
CA HIS A 86 -7.38 3.60 15.26
C HIS A 86 -7.76 4.78 14.35
N VAL A 87 -8.68 4.58 13.40
CA VAL A 87 -9.20 5.66 12.54
C VAL A 87 -9.76 6.80 13.40
N LYS A 88 -10.63 6.50 14.37
CA LYS A 88 -11.19 7.52 15.26
C LYS A 88 -10.11 8.29 16.02
N LYS A 89 -9.19 7.57 16.67
CA LYS A 89 -8.10 8.20 17.45
C LYS A 89 -7.18 9.04 16.56
N SER A 90 -6.82 8.54 15.39
CA SER A 90 -5.99 9.29 14.43
C SER A 90 -6.72 10.57 13.99
N CYS A 91 -8.01 10.52 13.70
CA CYS A 91 -8.78 11.71 13.34
C CYS A 91 -8.86 12.73 14.49
N GLN A 92 -8.99 12.29 15.74
CA GLN A 92 -8.93 13.18 16.91
C GLN A 92 -7.57 13.88 16.99
N ILE A 93 -6.46 13.13 16.87
CA ILE A 93 -5.10 13.72 16.86
C ILE A 93 -4.93 14.70 15.71
N LEU A 94 -5.43 14.38 14.51
CA LEU A 94 -5.37 15.29 13.36
C LEU A 94 -6.11 16.60 13.65
N VAL A 95 -7.28 16.55 14.29
CA VAL A 95 -8.04 17.75 14.68
C VAL A 95 -7.29 18.54 15.75
N ASP A 96 -6.88 17.87 16.82
CA ASP A 96 -6.37 18.52 18.01
C ASP A 96 -4.95 19.09 17.84
N ARG A 97 -4.09 18.37 17.11
CA ARG A 97 -2.66 18.70 17.00
C ARG A 97 -2.24 19.20 15.62
N HIS A 98 -2.99 18.86 14.58
CA HIS A 98 -2.62 19.15 13.19
C HIS A 98 -3.65 20.05 12.46
N ARG A 99 -4.58 20.70 13.19
CA ARG A 99 -5.62 21.58 12.63
C ARG A 99 -6.44 20.91 11.52
N GLY A 100 -6.71 19.62 11.68
CA GLY A 100 -7.44 18.81 10.68
C GLY A 100 -6.65 18.48 9.42
N ARG A 101 -5.33 18.63 9.41
CA ARG A 101 -4.47 18.28 8.25
C ARG A 101 -3.67 17.02 8.53
N VAL A 102 -3.43 16.24 7.49
CA VAL A 102 -2.51 15.08 7.57
C VAL A 102 -1.07 15.60 7.55
N PRO A 103 -0.20 15.15 8.47
CA PRO A 103 1.20 15.55 8.47
C PRO A 103 1.95 14.99 7.25
N GLY A 104 2.77 15.82 6.62
CA GLY A 104 3.60 15.45 5.46
C GLY A 104 4.99 14.96 5.83
N THR A 105 5.19 14.43 7.04
CA THR A 105 6.48 13.91 7.51
C THR A 105 6.35 12.49 8.04
N MET A 106 7.42 11.70 7.95
CA MET A 106 7.45 10.32 8.44
C MET A 106 7.07 10.26 9.94
N ASP A 107 7.72 11.07 10.77
CA ASP A 107 7.50 11.06 12.22
C ASP A 107 6.06 11.48 12.57
N GLY A 108 5.54 12.51 11.91
CA GLY A 108 4.16 12.95 12.12
C GLY A 108 3.13 11.87 11.75
N LEU A 109 3.38 11.12 10.69
CA LEU A 109 2.51 10.00 10.28
C LEU A 109 2.64 8.81 11.24
N LEU A 110 3.85 8.44 11.65
CA LEU A 110 4.09 7.33 12.58
C LEU A 110 3.52 7.60 13.99
N ALA A 111 3.32 8.87 14.36
CA ALA A 111 2.67 9.24 15.62
C ALA A 111 1.15 8.94 15.64
N LEU A 112 0.54 8.64 14.47
CA LEU A 112 -0.87 8.33 14.38
C LEU A 112 -1.13 6.85 14.68
N PRO A 113 -2.10 6.51 15.55
CA PRO A 113 -2.47 5.15 15.87
C PRO A 113 -2.83 4.32 14.62
N GLY A 114 -2.23 3.15 14.47
CA GLY A 114 -2.48 2.26 13.33
C GLY A 114 -1.73 2.63 12.04
N VAL A 115 -0.86 3.61 12.09
CA VAL A 115 0.02 4.00 10.98
C VAL A 115 1.41 3.44 11.21
N GLY A 116 1.81 2.48 10.37
CA GLY A 116 3.17 1.94 10.31
C GLY A 116 3.96 2.51 9.12
N ARG A 117 5.24 2.11 9.01
CA ARG A 117 6.14 2.58 7.93
C ARG A 117 5.55 2.42 6.53
N LYS A 118 4.94 1.25 6.23
CA LYS A 118 4.30 1.02 4.93
C LYS A 118 3.21 2.05 4.63
N THR A 119 2.34 2.32 5.61
CA THR A 119 1.26 3.30 5.47
C THR A 119 1.84 4.71 5.31
N ALA A 120 2.79 5.10 6.16
CA ALA A 120 3.43 6.41 6.10
C ALA A 120 4.13 6.64 4.75
N ASN A 121 4.93 5.68 4.28
CA ASN A 121 5.60 5.77 2.98
C ASN A 121 4.59 5.94 1.82
N LEU A 122 3.49 5.18 1.83
CA LEU A 122 2.50 5.27 0.75
C LEU A 122 1.79 6.62 0.73
N VAL A 123 1.42 7.15 1.90
CA VAL A 123 0.82 8.49 2.03
C VAL A 123 1.80 9.58 1.54
N LEU A 124 3.07 9.50 1.94
CA LEU A 124 4.09 10.46 1.50
C LEU A 124 4.28 10.43 -0.02
N ILE A 125 4.29 9.25 -0.62
CA ILE A 125 4.44 9.08 -2.07
C ILE A 125 3.22 9.60 -2.81
N LEU A 126 2.01 9.15 -2.44
CA LEU A 126 0.80 9.44 -3.21
C LEU A 126 0.32 10.87 -3.03
N SER A 127 0.30 11.38 -1.78
CA SER A 127 -0.32 12.67 -1.50
C SER A 127 0.69 13.82 -1.36
N PHE A 128 1.91 13.54 -0.91
CA PHE A 128 2.93 14.58 -0.74
C PHE A 128 4.03 14.53 -1.80
N LYS A 129 3.88 13.67 -2.81
CA LYS A 129 4.81 13.55 -3.96
C LYS A 129 6.26 13.30 -3.55
N SER A 130 6.47 12.57 -2.47
CA SER A 130 7.81 12.28 -2.00
C SER A 130 8.59 11.46 -3.01
N LEU A 131 9.75 11.98 -3.41
CA LEU A 131 10.73 11.29 -4.26
C LEU A 131 11.83 10.58 -3.44
N SER A 132 11.69 10.56 -2.12
CA SER A 132 12.70 10.03 -1.19
C SER A 132 12.26 8.77 -0.47
N ASN A 133 11.05 8.29 -0.72
CA ASN A 133 10.47 7.16 -0.03
C ASN A 133 10.27 5.95 -0.95
N ILE A 134 10.46 4.77 -0.40
CA ILE A 134 10.08 3.49 -1.01
C ILE A 134 9.01 2.84 -0.13
N CYS A 135 7.85 2.55 -0.69
CA CYS A 135 6.81 1.81 0.04
C CYS A 135 6.97 0.31 -0.24
N VAL A 136 7.29 -0.47 0.78
CA VAL A 136 7.46 -1.92 0.68
C VAL A 136 6.33 -2.65 1.40
N ASP A 137 5.58 -3.42 0.63
CA ASP A 137 4.59 -4.36 1.13
C ASP A 137 5.02 -5.82 0.84
N THR A 138 4.14 -6.77 1.08
CA THR A 138 4.41 -8.20 0.82
C THR A 138 4.66 -8.50 -0.66
N HIS A 139 4.06 -7.73 -1.59
CA HIS A 139 4.31 -7.88 -3.03
C HIS A 139 5.68 -7.35 -3.42
N VAL A 140 6.02 -6.15 -3.00
CA VAL A 140 7.33 -5.54 -3.25
C VAL A 140 8.43 -6.41 -2.65
N HIS A 141 8.30 -6.82 -1.39
CA HIS A 141 9.25 -7.71 -0.72
C HIS A 141 9.46 -9.01 -1.50
N ARG A 142 8.37 -9.71 -1.84
CA ARG A 142 8.43 -10.98 -2.57
C ARG A 142 9.08 -10.82 -3.93
N ILE A 143 8.65 -9.82 -4.70
CA ILE A 143 9.08 -9.67 -6.10
C ILE A 143 10.52 -9.21 -6.17
N SER A 144 10.95 -8.28 -5.32
CA SER A 144 12.34 -7.82 -5.28
C SER A 144 13.32 -8.95 -4.96
N ASN A 145 12.94 -9.87 -4.04
CA ASN A 145 13.72 -11.07 -3.75
C ASN A 145 13.69 -12.06 -4.94
N ARG A 146 12.54 -12.28 -5.58
CA ARG A 146 12.43 -13.15 -6.77
C ARG A 146 13.25 -12.65 -7.95
N LEU A 147 13.31 -11.33 -8.12
CA LEU A 147 14.11 -10.69 -9.17
C LEU A 147 15.62 -10.82 -8.91
N GLY A 148 16.04 -11.09 -7.67
CA GLY A 148 17.43 -11.06 -7.26
C GLY A 148 17.96 -9.66 -6.98
N TRP A 149 17.10 -8.64 -6.93
CA TRP A 149 17.51 -7.27 -6.60
C TRP A 149 18.03 -7.16 -5.17
N VAL A 150 17.42 -7.94 -4.27
CA VAL A 150 17.76 -7.98 -2.85
C VAL A 150 17.67 -9.42 -2.34
N ARG A 151 18.31 -9.69 -1.18
CA ARG A 151 18.20 -10.96 -0.45
C ARG A 151 17.88 -10.65 1.01
N THR A 152 16.60 -10.53 1.32
CA THR A 152 16.09 -10.03 2.60
C THR A 152 14.98 -10.91 3.14
N ARG A 153 14.78 -10.89 4.46
CA ARG A 153 13.80 -11.73 5.15
C ARG A 153 12.52 -10.97 5.54
N THR A 154 12.60 -9.66 5.68
CA THR A 154 11.47 -8.82 6.09
C THR A 154 11.25 -7.65 5.12
N PRO A 155 10.03 -7.08 5.05
CA PRO A 155 9.76 -5.89 4.26
C PRO A 155 10.64 -4.69 4.65
N GLU A 156 10.94 -4.51 5.92
CA GLU A 156 11.79 -3.43 6.42
C GLU A 156 13.22 -3.56 5.89
N GLN A 157 13.79 -4.78 5.95
CA GLN A 157 15.10 -5.05 5.36
C GLN A 157 15.09 -4.80 3.85
N THR A 158 13.99 -5.15 3.17
CA THR A 158 13.82 -4.92 1.74
C THR A 158 13.78 -3.42 1.42
N GLU A 159 13.07 -2.63 2.22
CA GLU A 159 13.03 -1.18 2.09
C GLU A 159 14.46 -0.61 2.10
N HIS A 160 15.24 -0.92 3.13
CA HIS A 160 16.63 -0.47 3.25
C HIS A 160 17.52 -0.93 2.10
N ALA A 161 17.40 -2.19 1.69
CA ALA A 161 18.21 -2.74 0.62
C ALA A 161 17.85 -2.13 -0.75
N LEU A 162 16.59 -1.80 -1.00
CA LEU A 162 16.14 -1.18 -2.26
C LEU A 162 16.67 0.23 -2.44
N TYR A 163 16.90 1.00 -1.37
CA TYR A 163 17.57 2.32 -1.47
C TYR A 163 18.97 2.22 -2.07
N GLN A 164 19.67 1.11 -1.86
CA GLN A 164 21.00 0.87 -2.41
C GLN A 164 20.96 0.17 -3.79
N ALA A 165 19.97 -0.69 -4.00
CA ALA A 165 19.89 -1.54 -5.17
C ALA A 165 19.18 -0.88 -6.37
N THR A 166 18.48 0.24 -6.16
CA THR A 166 17.65 0.86 -7.20
C THR A 166 17.93 2.34 -7.38
N ASP A 167 17.82 2.82 -8.63
CA ASP A 167 17.95 4.23 -8.96
C ASP A 167 16.82 5.05 -8.32
N ARG A 168 17.17 6.16 -7.67
CA ARG A 168 16.27 7.06 -6.93
C ARG A 168 15.04 7.50 -7.72
N ARG A 169 15.17 7.70 -9.02
CA ARG A 169 14.05 8.08 -9.91
C ARG A 169 12.89 7.07 -9.91
N TRP A 170 13.15 5.81 -9.50
CA TRP A 170 12.14 4.76 -9.47
C TRP A 170 11.48 4.57 -8.10
N TRP A 171 12.02 5.14 -7.04
CA TRP A 171 11.55 4.90 -5.67
C TRP A 171 10.05 5.13 -5.48
N PRO A 172 9.45 6.24 -5.96
CA PRO A 172 8.01 6.47 -5.80
C PRO A 172 7.14 5.46 -6.55
N TYR A 173 7.69 4.84 -7.60
CA TYR A 173 6.95 3.96 -8.50
C TYR A 173 7.11 2.46 -8.16
N ILE A 174 8.07 2.09 -7.32
CA ILE A 174 8.36 0.69 -6.98
C ILE A 174 7.11 0.00 -6.44
N ASN A 175 6.38 0.63 -5.52
CA ASN A 175 5.17 0.05 -4.94
C ASN A 175 4.12 -0.17 -6.01
N ARG A 176 3.70 0.87 -6.70
CA ARG A 176 2.68 0.82 -7.76
C ARG A 176 2.98 -0.29 -8.77
N TYR A 177 4.19 -0.34 -9.30
CA TYR A 177 4.55 -1.30 -10.32
C TYR A 177 4.60 -2.73 -9.79
N LEU A 178 5.25 -2.95 -8.65
CA LEU A 178 5.42 -4.30 -8.13
C LEU A 178 4.14 -4.84 -7.47
N VAL A 179 3.29 -4.00 -6.87
CA VAL A 179 1.99 -4.45 -6.35
C VAL A 179 1.07 -4.84 -7.50
N THR A 180 0.88 -3.96 -8.47
CA THR A 180 0.06 -4.26 -9.67
C THR A 180 0.56 -5.53 -10.36
N TRP A 181 1.87 -5.67 -10.57
CA TRP A 181 2.45 -6.87 -11.17
C TRP A 181 2.28 -8.10 -10.30
N GLY A 182 2.38 -7.93 -8.99
CA GLY A 182 2.25 -9.01 -8.00
C GLY A 182 0.84 -9.55 -7.84
N GLN A 183 -0.15 -8.73 -8.07
CA GLN A 183 -1.57 -9.14 -8.05
C GLN A 183 -1.95 -9.89 -9.33
N ASN A 184 -1.41 -9.47 -10.47
CA ASN A 184 -1.84 -9.96 -11.78
C ASN A 184 -0.94 -11.07 -12.35
N VAL A 185 0.38 -10.96 -12.24
CA VAL A 185 1.36 -11.84 -12.90
C VAL A 185 2.24 -12.59 -11.91
N CYS A 186 3.01 -11.89 -11.08
CA CYS A 186 3.95 -12.51 -10.15
C CYS A 186 3.27 -12.89 -8.82
N ARG A 187 2.26 -13.75 -8.89
CA ARG A 187 1.44 -14.17 -7.74
C ARG A 187 2.27 -14.93 -6.69
N PRO A 188 1.85 -14.97 -5.42
CA PRO A 188 2.53 -15.74 -4.37
C PRO A 188 2.66 -17.22 -4.76
N LEU A 189 1.53 -17.83 -5.07
CA LEU A 189 1.43 -19.19 -5.60
C LEU A 189 1.25 -19.14 -7.11
N HIS A 190 1.93 -20.03 -7.83
CA HIS A 190 1.82 -20.18 -9.30
C HIS A 190 2.02 -18.86 -10.09
N PRO A 191 3.21 -18.20 -9.99
CA PRO A 191 3.50 -17.02 -10.77
C PRO A 191 3.50 -17.35 -12.28
N ARG A 192 2.94 -16.44 -13.08
CA ARG A 192 2.81 -16.59 -14.54
C ARG A 192 4.12 -16.27 -15.27
N CYS A 193 5.19 -17.01 -14.98
CA CYS A 193 6.52 -16.73 -15.52
C CYS A 193 6.60 -16.90 -17.05
N GLY A 194 5.74 -17.70 -17.65
CA GLY A 194 5.69 -17.93 -19.12
C GLY A 194 5.38 -16.65 -19.90
N SER A 195 4.44 -15.84 -19.39
CA SER A 195 4.00 -14.58 -20.00
C SER A 195 4.61 -13.34 -19.33
N CYS A 196 5.63 -13.50 -18.47
CA CYS A 196 6.20 -12.40 -17.70
C CYS A 196 7.19 -11.58 -18.54
N VAL A 197 6.89 -10.30 -18.80
CA VAL A 197 7.72 -9.40 -19.61
C VAL A 197 9.10 -9.12 -19.02
N ILE A 198 9.26 -9.28 -17.70
CA ILE A 198 10.54 -9.10 -17.02
C ILE A 198 11.29 -10.42 -16.77
N ARG A 199 10.79 -11.53 -17.32
CA ARG A 199 11.44 -12.85 -17.18
C ARG A 199 12.93 -12.86 -17.55
N PRO A 200 13.38 -12.19 -18.64
CA PRO A 200 14.79 -12.15 -19.02
C PRO A 200 15.70 -11.52 -17.96
N HIS A 201 15.13 -10.68 -17.08
CA HIS A 201 15.86 -9.96 -16.03
C HIS A 201 15.56 -10.50 -14.61
N CYS A 202 15.00 -11.72 -14.51
CA CYS A 202 14.53 -12.27 -13.24
C CYS A 202 15.30 -13.55 -12.89
N GLU A 203 15.97 -13.57 -11.75
CA GLU A 203 16.65 -14.76 -11.21
C GLU A 203 15.67 -15.89 -10.82
N ARG A 204 14.40 -15.53 -10.58
CA ARG A 204 13.35 -16.45 -10.14
C ARG A 204 13.67 -17.15 -8.82
N VAL A 205 14.29 -16.44 -7.90
CA VAL A 205 14.64 -16.96 -6.57
C VAL A 205 13.37 -17.45 -5.85
N GLY A 206 13.40 -18.69 -5.38
CA GLY A 206 12.26 -19.31 -4.68
C GLY A 206 11.01 -19.57 -5.54
N VAL A 207 11.15 -19.53 -6.86
CA VAL A 207 10.09 -19.94 -7.79
C VAL A 207 10.37 -21.37 -8.27
N GLU A 208 9.50 -22.30 -7.87
CA GLU A 208 9.61 -23.70 -8.30
C GLU A 208 9.52 -23.81 -9.84
N LYS A 209 10.37 -24.64 -10.41
CA LYS A 209 10.25 -25.01 -11.83
C LYS A 209 8.94 -25.79 -12.02
N PRO A 210 8.16 -25.58 -13.08
CA PRO A 210 7.04 -26.45 -13.39
C PRO A 210 7.53 -27.92 -13.45
N GLY A 211 6.94 -28.81 -12.63
CA GLY A 211 7.30 -30.22 -12.60
C GLY A 211 8.33 -30.64 -11.54
N ALA A 212 8.81 -29.76 -10.67
CA ALA A 212 9.62 -30.19 -9.54
C ALA A 212 8.73 -30.84 -8.45
N PRO A 213 9.10 -32.02 -7.91
CA PRO A 213 8.33 -32.66 -6.83
C PRO A 213 8.34 -31.74 -5.60
N ARG A 214 7.21 -31.63 -4.93
CA ARG A 214 7.11 -30.93 -3.63
C ARG A 214 7.98 -31.67 -2.60
N ARG A 215 8.94 -30.99 -2.02
CA ARG A 215 9.65 -31.44 -0.83
C ARG A 215 8.85 -31.14 0.41
#